data_f85ff1e95086b3ee6ccff0328a1e5d37
#
_entry.id   f85ff1e95086b3ee6ccff0328a1e5d37
#
_cell.length_a   1.000
_cell.length_b   1.000
_cell.length_c   1.000
_cell.angle_alpha   90.00
_cell.angle_beta   90.00
_cell.angle_gamma   90.00
#
_symmetry.space_group_name_H-M   'P 1'
#
loop_
_entity.id
_entity.type
_entity.pdbx_description
1 polymer ?
#
loop_
_entity_poly.entity_id
_entity_poly.type
_entity_poly.pdbx_seq_one_letter_code
_entity_poly.pdbx_strand_id
1 'polypeptide(L)'
;MPAPRTLEDLLDIHAIHELKHRYLRCLDQKAWDELATCFTEDATASYGGGAVLLDGRHAILGFLTEAMGSKGMLTSHRGTQPEIDLLGPDTATGTWALEDVVIHQAFGVTIHRPSVYEDR
;
A
#
# COMPACT_ATOMS: atom_id res chain seq x y z
N MET A 1 -6.44 -19.87 9.30
CA MET A 1 -7.44 -19.08 8.58
C MET A 1 -8.08 -19.89 7.49
N PRO A 2 -9.38 -19.82 7.34
CA PRO A 2 -10.04 -20.56 6.28
C PRO A 2 -9.68 -20.03 4.90
N ALA A 3 -9.47 -20.94 3.96
CA ALA A 3 -9.38 -20.61 2.55
C ALA A 3 -10.73 -20.07 2.05
N PRO A 4 -10.78 -19.33 0.91
CA PRO A 4 -12.04 -18.93 0.31
C PRO A 4 -12.91 -20.15 0.00
N ARG A 5 -14.20 -20.07 0.33
CA ARG A 5 -15.13 -21.21 0.18
C ARG A 5 -16.33 -20.87 -0.69
N THR A 6 -16.56 -19.61 -0.95
CA THR A 6 -17.71 -19.16 -1.74
C THR A 6 -17.25 -18.27 -2.87
N LEU A 7 -18.10 -18.12 -3.86
CA LEU A 7 -17.85 -17.17 -4.95
C LEU A 7 -17.78 -15.75 -4.42
N GLU A 8 -18.60 -15.43 -3.43
CA GLU A 8 -18.58 -14.11 -2.79
C GLU A 8 -17.24 -13.84 -2.11
N ASP A 9 -16.65 -14.84 -1.42
CA ASP A 9 -15.32 -14.71 -0.83
C ASP A 9 -14.28 -14.39 -1.90
N LEU A 10 -14.35 -15.02 -3.07
CA LEU A 10 -13.43 -14.75 -4.17
C LEU A 10 -13.61 -13.35 -4.72
N LEU A 11 -14.84 -12.84 -4.80
CA LEU A 11 -15.11 -11.46 -5.23
C LEU A 11 -14.54 -10.45 -4.23
N ASP A 12 -14.66 -10.73 -2.94
CA ASP A 12 -14.09 -9.86 -1.90
C ASP A 12 -12.57 -9.83 -1.97
N ILE A 13 -11.94 -10.98 -2.15
CA ILE A 13 -10.49 -11.06 -2.33
C ILE A 13 -10.04 -10.30 -3.58
N HIS A 14 -10.78 -10.43 -4.68
CA HIS A 14 -10.47 -9.68 -5.89
C HIS A 14 -10.57 -8.18 -5.67
N ALA A 15 -11.57 -7.72 -4.95
CA ALA A 15 -11.72 -6.29 -4.63
C ALA A 15 -10.54 -5.78 -3.79
N ILE A 16 -10.02 -6.61 -2.88
CA ILE A 16 -8.83 -6.26 -2.09
C ILE A 16 -7.59 -6.18 -2.99
N HIS A 17 -7.44 -7.09 -3.95
CA HIS A 17 -6.38 -7.01 -4.96
C HIS A 17 -6.45 -5.71 -5.74
N GLU A 18 -7.64 -5.34 -6.23
CA GLU A 18 -7.83 -4.11 -6.98
C GLU A 18 -7.51 -2.87 -6.15
N LEU A 19 -7.88 -2.86 -4.88
CA LEU A 19 -7.55 -1.76 -3.97
C LEU A 19 -6.03 -1.60 -3.82
N LYS A 20 -5.31 -2.70 -3.63
CA LYS A 20 -3.86 -2.68 -3.46
C LYS A 20 -3.17 -2.20 -4.74
N HIS A 21 -3.64 -2.67 -5.90
CA HIS A 21 -3.10 -2.23 -7.19
C HIS A 21 -3.30 -0.73 -7.39
N ARG A 22 -4.48 -0.22 -7.05
CA ARG A 22 -4.77 1.22 -7.14
C ARG A 22 -3.87 2.02 -6.21
N TYR A 23 -3.70 1.56 -4.99
CA TYR A 23 -2.82 2.19 -4.01
C TYR A 23 -1.39 2.33 -4.54
N LEU A 24 -0.82 1.24 -5.04
CA LEU A 24 0.55 1.24 -5.55
C LEU A 24 0.69 2.11 -6.81
N ARG A 25 -0.28 2.06 -7.72
CA ARG A 25 -0.28 2.92 -8.90
C ARG A 25 -0.35 4.39 -8.51
N CYS A 26 -1.21 4.74 -7.57
CA CYS A 26 -1.34 6.13 -7.12
C CYS A 26 -0.05 6.66 -6.49
N LEU A 27 0.68 5.82 -5.75
CA LEU A 27 1.99 6.20 -5.23
C LEU A 27 2.96 6.54 -6.36
N ASP A 28 3.05 5.66 -7.36
CA ASP A 28 4.00 5.82 -8.46
C ASP A 28 3.65 7.00 -9.36
N GLN A 29 2.37 7.25 -9.57
CA GLN A 29 1.88 8.36 -10.38
C GLN A 29 1.71 9.65 -9.60
N LYS A 30 1.92 9.61 -8.28
CA LYS A 30 1.70 10.75 -7.39
C LYS A 30 0.28 11.30 -7.49
N ALA A 31 -0.69 10.40 -7.65
CA ALA A 31 -2.10 10.71 -7.74
C ALA A 31 -2.70 10.80 -6.32
N TRP A 32 -2.36 11.86 -5.61
CA TRP A 32 -2.63 12.01 -4.18
C TRP A 32 -4.11 12.04 -3.83
N ASP A 33 -4.93 12.69 -4.65
CA ASP A 33 -6.37 12.76 -4.41
C ASP A 33 -7.02 11.38 -4.54
N GLU A 34 -6.62 10.63 -5.55
CA GLU A 34 -7.11 9.27 -5.73
C GLU A 34 -6.57 8.33 -4.66
N LEU A 35 -5.31 8.52 -4.25
CA LEU A 35 -4.70 7.75 -3.18
C LEU A 35 -5.49 7.88 -1.88
N ALA A 36 -6.03 9.06 -1.60
CA ALA A 36 -6.84 9.29 -0.41
C ALA A 36 -8.04 8.36 -0.35
N THR A 37 -8.61 7.99 -1.49
CA THR A 37 -9.76 7.09 -1.55
C THR A 37 -9.44 5.65 -1.16
N CYS A 38 -8.17 5.29 -1.09
CA CYS A 38 -7.74 3.95 -0.69
C CYS A 38 -7.74 3.74 0.82
N PHE A 39 -7.93 4.79 1.60
CA PHE A 39 -7.90 4.74 3.06
C PHE A 39 -9.22 5.17 3.66
N THR A 40 -9.59 4.55 4.78
CA THR A 40 -10.63 5.09 5.65
C THR A 40 -10.09 6.29 6.39
N GLU A 41 -10.98 7.15 6.88
CA GLU A 41 -10.58 8.37 7.60
C GLU A 41 -9.75 8.06 8.84
N ASP A 42 -10.07 6.96 9.53
CA ASP A 42 -9.40 6.51 10.75
C ASP A 42 -8.27 5.50 10.49
N ALA A 43 -7.82 5.34 9.26
CA ALA A 43 -6.74 4.41 8.92
C ALA A 43 -5.46 4.76 9.69
N THR A 44 -4.71 3.74 10.04
CA THR A 44 -3.39 3.89 10.67
C THR A 44 -2.32 3.20 9.84
N ALA A 45 -1.10 3.66 9.95
CA ALA A 45 0.02 3.05 9.25
C ALA A 45 1.27 3.03 10.13
N SER A 46 2.12 2.04 9.88
CA SER A 46 3.41 1.89 10.54
C SER A 46 4.46 1.59 9.48
N TYR A 47 5.51 2.37 9.46
CA TYR A 47 6.61 2.21 8.52
C TYR A 47 7.94 2.05 9.27
N GLY A 48 8.91 1.45 8.57
CA GLY A 48 10.26 1.31 9.12
C GLY A 48 10.32 0.44 10.37
N GLY A 49 9.54 -0.64 10.43
CA GLY A 49 9.53 -1.53 11.59
C GLY A 49 8.98 -0.89 12.86
N GLY A 50 8.10 0.10 12.73
CA GLY A 50 7.53 0.80 13.87
C GLY A 50 8.20 2.13 14.19
N ALA A 51 9.23 2.52 13.42
CA ALA A 51 9.91 3.79 13.61
C ALA A 51 9.01 4.99 13.29
N VAL A 52 8.06 4.82 12.36
CA VAL A 52 7.09 5.84 11.98
C VAL A 52 5.69 5.28 12.20
N LEU A 53 4.92 5.93 13.08
CA LEU A 53 3.54 5.57 13.36
C LEU A 53 2.65 6.75 12.95
N LEU A 54 1.66 6.47 12.10
CA LEU A 54 0.76 7.50 11.57
C LEU A 54 -0.67 7.16 11.95
N ASP A 55 -1.38 8.14 12.49
CA ASP A 55 -2.75 7.99 12.94
C ASP A 55 -3.65 8.88 12.11
N GLY A 56 -4.51 8.26 11.34
CA GLY A 56 -5.46 8.91 10.47
C GLY A 56 -4.99 9.08 9.04
N ARG A 57 -5.95 9.10 8.12
CA ARG A 57 -5.70 9.25 6.68
C ARG A 57 -4.90 10.51 6.36
N HIS A 58 -5.22 11.62 7.01
CA HIS A 58 -4.54 12.88 6.76
C HIS A 58 -3.04 12.79 7.07
N ALA A 59 -2.69 12.16 8.21
CA ALA A 59 -1.30 11.97 8.58
C ALA A 59 -0.56 11.06 7.60
N ILE A 60 -1.23 9.98 7.14
CA ILE A 60 -0.66 9.06 6.16
C ILE A 60 -0.37 9.78 4.84
N LEU A 61 -1.34 10.53 4.32
CA LEU A 61 -1.17 11.26 3.06
C LEU A 61 -0.11 12.32 3.16
N GLY A 62 -0.04 13.03 4.28
CA GLY A 62 1.01 14.03 4.52
C GLY A 62 2.40 13.42 4.48
N PHE A 63 2.57 12.28 5.14
CA PHE A 63 3.85 11.55 5.15
C PHE A 63 4.25 11.09 3.75
N LEU A 64 3.32 10.46 3.03
CA LEU A 64 3.61 9.91 1.69
C LEU A 64 3.90 11.04 0.68
N THR A 65 3.15 12.12 0.74
CA THR A 65 3.34 13.28 -0.15
C THR A 65 4.71 13.91 0.10
N GLU A 66 5.10 14.07 1.36
CA GLU A 66 6.39 14.64 1.71
C GLU A 66 7.54 13.72 1.28
N ALA A 67 7.39 12.41 1.53
CA ALA A 67 8.43 11.43 1.21
C ALA A 67 8.64 11.25 -0.29
N MET A 68 7.57 11.29 -1.10
CA MET A 68 7.61 10.88 -2.51
C MET A 68 7.05 11.93 -3.48
N GLY A 69 6.67 13.11 -2.99
CA GLY A 69 6.04 14.14 -3.81
C GLY A 69 6.97 14.93 -4.74
N SER A 70 8.26 14.87 -4.50
CA SER A 70 9.25 15.60 -5.31
C SER A 70 9.24 15.09 -6.76
N LYS A 71 9.29 16.02 -7.72
CA LYS A 71 9.34 15.67 -9.14
C LYS A 71 10.58 14.87 -9.51
N GLY A 72 11.67 15.05 -8.77
CA GLY A 72 12.91 14.33 -9.00
C GLY A 72 12.91 12.91 -8.43
N MET A 73 11.90 12.55 -7.65
CA MET A 73 11.78 11.22 -7.08
C MET A 73 10.83 10.40 -7.92
N LEU A 74 11.35 9.36 -8.56
CA LEU A 74 10.57 8.42 -9.35
C LEU A 74 10.53 7.09 -8.63
N THR A 75 9.35 6.49 -8.53
CA THR A 75 9.18 5.21 -7.83
C THR A 75 8.45 4.20 -8.68
N SER A 76 8.74 2.94 -8.44
CA SER A 76 8.00 1.82 -8.99
C SER A 76 7.79 0.82 -7.87
N HIS A 77 6.54 0.68 -7.44
CA HIS A 77 6.16 -0.26 -6.38
C HIS A 77 5.41 -1.44 -7.00
N ARG A 78 5.82 -2.64 -6.62
CA ARG A 78 5.17 -3.87 -7.07
C ARG A 78 4.80 -4.72 -5.86
N GLY A 79 3.50 -5.01 -5.71
CA GLY A 79 2.99 -5.92 -4.70
C GLY A 79 2.52 -7.19 -5.36
N THR A 80 3.05 -8.34 -4.91
CA THR A 80 2.77 -9.65 -5.49
C THR A 80 2.56 -10.68 -4.41
N GLN A 81 2.10 -11.87 -4.81
CA GLN A 81 1.97 -13.04 -3.95
C GLN A 81 1.19 -12.74 -2.67
N PRO A 82 -0.02 -12.17 -2.77
CA PRO A 82 -0.79 -11.84 -1.57
C PRO A 82 -1.31 -13.10 -0.88
N GLU A 83 -1.28 -13.05 0.45
CA GLU A 83 -1.98 -14.01 1.30
C GLU A 83 -3.05 -13.24 2.05
N ILE A 84 -4.31 -13.48 1.70
CA ILE A 84 -5.45 -12.73 2.23
C ILE A 84 -6.33 -13.64 3.04
N ASP A 85 -6.62 -13.23 4.26
CA ASP A 85 -7.52 -13.92 5.18
C ASP A 85 -8.75 -13.06 5.42
N LEU A 86 -9.92 -13.60 5.07
CA LEU A 86 -11.19 -12.95 5.37
C LEU A 86 -11.58 -13.32 6.81
N LEU A 87 -11.66 -12.32 7.67
CA LEU A 87 -11.95 -12.51 9.09
C LEU A 87 -13.43 -12.39 9.42
N GLY A 88 -14.20 -11.73 8.56
CA GLY A 88 -15.62 -11.49 8.72
C GLY A 88 -16.16 -10.71 7.54
N PRO A 89 -17.42 -10.26 7.60
CA PRO A 89 -18.03 -9.56 6.45
C PRO A 89 -17.35 -8.22 6.12
N ASP A 90 -16.71 -7.59 7.12
CA ASP A 90 -16.16 -6.24 6.97
C ASP A 90 -14.66 -6.15 7.24
N THR A 91 -14.01 -7.28 7.53
CA THR A 91 -12.61 -7.28 7.92
C THR A 91 -11.81 -8.37 7.24
N ALA A 92 -10.58 -8.05 6.92
CA ALA A 92 -9.63 -8.98 6.33
C ALA A 92 -8.21 -8.59 6.74
N THR A 93 -7.29 -9.51 6.63
CA THR A 93 -5.85 -9.22 6.73
C THR A 93 -5.17 -9.66 5.43
N GLY A 94 -4.07 -9.02 5.11
CA GLY A 94 -3.31 -9.37 3.91
C GLY A 94 -1.82 -9.17 4.11
N THR A 95 -1.04 -10.07 3.54
CA THR A 95 0.41 -9.99 3.50
C THR A 95 0.85 -10.02 2.04
N TRP A 96 1.70 -9.08 1.65
CA TRP A 96 2.14 -8.92 0.26
C TRP A 96 3.66 -8.92 0.20
N ALA A 97 4.21 -9.58 -0.82
CA ALA A 97 5.59 -9.36 -1.18
C ALA A 97 5.69 -8.05 -1.95
N LEU A 98 6.59 -7.19 -1.53
CA LEU A 98 6.79 -5.88 -2.14
C LEU A 98 8.18 -5.77 -2.72
N GLU A 99 8.25 -5.26 -3.94
CA GLU A 99 9.50 -4.84 -4.57
C GLU A 99 9.34 -3.40 -4.98
N ASP A 100 10.22 -2.52 -4.52
CA ASP A 100 10.19 -1.13 -4.94
C ASP A 100 11.54 -0.67 -5.48
N VAL A 101 11.46 0.19 -6.49
CA VAL A 101 12.60 0.88 -7.08
C VAL A 101 12.37 2.37 -6.87
N VAL A 102 13.35 3.05 -6.29
CA VAL A 102 13.30 4.49 -6.06
C VAL A 102 14.47 5.14 -6.76
N ILE A 103 14.17 6.09 -7.65
CA ILE A 103 15.18 6.86 -8.36
C ILE A 103 15.08 8.30 -7.87
N HIS A 104 16.17 8.80 -7.30
CA HIS A 104 16.26 10.18 -6.85
C HIS A 104 17.16 10.96 -7.81
N GLN A 105 16.56 11.61 -8.78
CA GLN A 105 17.29 12.28 -9.88
C GLN A 105 18.24 13.37 -9.39
N ALA A 106 17.83 14.12 -8.37
CA ALA A 106 18.64 15.21 -7.82
C ALA A 106 19.98 14.72 -7.25
N PHE A 107 20.04 13.47 -6.77
CA PHE A 107 21.24 12.90 -6.18
C PHE A 107 21.86 11.79 -7.03
N GLY A 108 21.26 11.46 -8.16
CA GLY A 108 21.73 10.37 -9.00
C GLY A 108 21.68 9.00 -8.32
N VAL A 109 20.76 8.78 -7.38
CA VAL A 109 20.67 7.56 -6.58
C VAL A 109 19.51 6.71 -7.05
N THR A 110 19.76 5.41 -7.19
CA THR A 110 18.72 4.39 -7.42
C THR A 110 18.76 3.37 -6.30
N ILE A 111 17.61 3.12 -5.68
CA ILE A 111 17.45 2.15 -4.60
C ILE A 111 16.47 1.08 -5.05
N HIS A 112 16.84 -0.19 -4.87
CA HIS A 112 15.97 -1.32 -5.14
C HIS A 112 15.86 -2.16 -3.87
N ARG A 113 14.62 -2.36 -3.38
CA ARG A 113 14.39 -3.04 -2.10
C ARG A 113 13.27 -4.07 -2.20
N PRO A 114 13.53 -5.32 -1.81
CA PRO A 114 12.46 -6.25 -1.48
C PRO A 114 11.96 -6.01 -0.06
N SER A 115 10.67 -6.15 0.17
CA SER A 115 10.10 -6.06 1.51
C SER A 115 8.74 -6.77 1.57
N VAL A 116 8.08 -6.71 2.73
CA VAL A 116 6.78 -7.34 2.95
C VAL A 116 5.81 -6.30 3.53
N TYR A 117 4.62 -6.22 2.97
CA TYR A 117 3.51 -5.45 3.54
C TYR A 117 2.58 -6.38 4.31
N GLU A 118 2.15 -5.92 5.48
CA GLU A 118 1.09 -6.55 6.25
C GLU A 118 -0.04 -5.53 6.40
N ASP A 119 -1.23 -5.89 5.93
CA ASP A 119 -2.40 -5.02 5.91
C ASP A 119 -3.54 -5.61 6.74
N ARG A 120 -4.40 -4.74 7.23
CA ARG A 120 -5.64 -5.12 7.89
C ARG A 120 -6.80 -4.31 7.38
#